data_4aa99e78ee72582c9df894467a7b696c
#
_entry.id   4aa99e78ee72582c9df894467a7b696c
#
_cell.length_a   1.000
_cell.length_b   1.000
_cell.length_c   1.000
_cell.angle_alpha   90.00
_cell.angle_beta   90.00
_cell.angle_gamma   90.00
#
_symmetry.space_group_name_H-M   'P 1'
#
loop_
_entity.id
_entity.type
_entity.pdbx_description
1 polymer ?
#
loop_
_entity_poly.entity_id
_entity_poly.type
_entity_poly.pdbx_seq_one_letter_code
_entity_poly.pdbx_strand_id
1 'polypeptide(L)'
;LKRTESYTSLINPARIKTLLSFGIKGYLSEIGWFKALETKSAVGRDGEPIPWVTYSFIDFISDRIQKDHAVFEFGSGNSTLYYAKRALKVVSVEHDEEWFAKISSSKSANSEMIFCALEKGGKYSKMPASMDVKFDIIIVDGRDRVNCCLESLSALSNKGVVVLDDSEREHYAEAIQFFKSNGFKELSFSGISPGLFYRKSTSVFYKDSNCLGI
;
A
#
# COMPACT_ATOMS: atom_id res chain seq x y z
N LEU A 1 -17.03 -14.59 22.27
CA LEU A 1 -18.24 -13.90 22.79
C LEU A 1 -18.65 -12.84 21.78
N LYS A 2 -19.67 -13.15 20.93
CA LYS A 2 -20.37 -12.16 20.11
C LYS A 2 -21.18 -11.29 21.09
N ARG A 3 -20.70 -10.10 21.43
CA ARG A 3 -21.54 -9.07 22.02
C ARG A 3 -22.50 -8.59 20.94
N THR A 4 -23.76 -8.98 21.03
CA THR A 4 -24.85 -8.31 20.34
C THR A 4 -25.01 -6.92 20.99
N GLU A 5 -24.31 -5.93 20.43
CA GLU A 5 -24.55 -4.55 20.85
C GLU A 5 -25.97 -4.17 20.42
N SER A 6 -26.81 -3.87 21.41
CA SER A 6 -28.17 -3.41 21.16
C SER A 6 -28.14 -2.02 20.54
N TYR A 7 -28.99 -1.76 19.52
CA TYR A 7 -29.18 -0.43 18.93
C TYR A 7 -29.47 0.68 19.96
N THR A 8 -30.00 0.32 21.13
CA THR A 8 -30.20 1.24 22.25
C THR A 8 -28.91 1.83 22.79
N SER A 9 -27.76 1.17 22.62
CA SER A 9 -26.44 1.71 22.98
C SER A 9 -26.04 2.93 22.13
N LEU A 10 -26.60 3.08 20.93
CA LEU A 10 -26.37 4.22 20.05
C LEU A 10 -27.10 5.50 20.51
N ILE A 11 -28.13 5.38 21.37
CA ILE A 11 -28.96 6.50 21.82
C ILE A 11 -28.33 7.23 23.03
N ASN A 12 -27.16 6.77 23.53
CA ASN A 12 -26.47 7.46 24.62
C ASN A 12 -25.97 8.86 24.18
N PRO A 13 -26.43 9.97 24.76
CA PRO A 13 -26.07 11.32 24.34
C PRO A 13 -24.55 11.60 24.33
N ALA A 14 -23.83 11.06 25.32
CA ALA A 14 -22.37 11.19 25.36
C ALA A 14 -21.68 10.48 24.18
N ARG A 15 -22.18 9.28 23.83
CA ARG A 15 -21.68 8.52 22.68
C ARG A 15 -21.98 9.23 21.36
N ILE A 16 -23.18 9.76 21.18
CA ILE A 16 -23.60 10.56 20.03
C ILE A 16 -22.70 11.79 19.89
N LYS A 17 -22.50 12.55 20.97
CA LYS A 17 -21.63 13.72 20.98
C LYS A 17 -20.18 13.35 20.57
N THR A 18 -19.66 12.24 21.07
CA THR A 18 -18.32 11.74 20.73
C THR A 18 -18.24 11.37 19.25
N LEU A 19 -19.22 10.61 18.73
CA LEU A 19 -19.26 10.23 17.32
C LEU A 19 -19.33 11.44 16.39
N LEU A 20 -20.17 12.42 16.69
CA LEU A 20 -20.26 13.67 15.92
C LEU A 20 -18.96 14.48 15.98
N SER A 21 -18.20 14.41 17.07
CA SER A 21 -16.94 15.13 17.19
C SER A 21 -15.81 14.55 16.35
N PHE A 22 -15.89 13.29 15.93
CA PHE A 22 -14.83 12.65 15.13
C PHE A 22 -14.57 13.33 13.78
N GLY A 23 -15.61 13.95 13.19
CA GLY A 23 -15.45 14.70 11.94
C GLY A 23 -14.67 16.01 12.07
N ILE A 24 -14.49 16.50 13.31
CA ILE A 24 -13.88 17.81 13.57
C ILE A 24 -12.54 17.68 14.28
N LYS A 25 -12.37 16.66 15.11
CA LYS A 25 -11.18 16.46 15.95
C LYS A 25 -10.90 14.99 16.18
N GLY A 26 -9.65 14.69 16.55
CA GLY A 26 -9.19 13.34 16.84
C GLY A 26 -8.56 12.67 15.62
N TYR A 27 -8.07 11.47 15.83
CA TYR A 27 -7.21 10.76 14.91
C TYR A 27 -7.74 10.68 13.45
N LEU A 28 -9.03 10.34 13.27
CA LEU A 28 -9.61 10.24 11.92
C LEU A 28 -9.60 11.57 11.15
N SER A 29 -9.81 12.68 11.84
CA SER A 29 -9.73 14.01 11.25
C SER A 29 -8.28 14.39 10.94
N GLU A 30 -7.36 14.06 11.85
CA GLU A 30 -5.93 14.39 11.73
C GLU A 30 -5.27 13.68 10.56
N ILE A 31 -5.60 12.39 10.33
CA ILE A 31 -5.05 11.58 9.23
C ILE A 31 -5.75 11.82 7.89
N GLY A 32 -6.80 12.64 7.81
CA GLY A 32 -7.53 12.94 6.59
C GLY A 32 -8.54 11.87 6.16
N TRP A 33 -8.95 10.95 7.08
CA TRP A 33 -9.85 9.85 6.75
C TRP A 33 -11.19 10.33 6.16
N PHE A 34 -11.78 11.39 6.72
CA PHE A 34 -13.04 11.96 6.23
C PHE A 34 -12.89 12.54 4.84
N LYS A 35 -11.77 13.21 4.54
CA LYS A 35 -11.50 13.76 3.20
C LYS A 35 -11.35 12.64 2.18
N ALA A 36 -10.65 11.57 2.52
CA ALA A 36 -10.54 10.40 1.66
C ALA A 36 -11.91 9.74 1.39
N LEU A 37 -12.79 9.67 2.42
CA LEU A 37 -14.16 9.16 2.28
C LEU A 37 -15.01 10.04 1.33
N GLU A 38 -14.94 11.36 1.48
CA GLU A 38 -15.69 12.32 0.67
C GLU A 38 -15.22 12.33 -0.79
N THR A 39 -13.91 12.33 -1.01
CA THR A 39 -13.32 12.40 -2.35
C THR A 39 -13.27 11.05 -3.04
N LYS A 40 -13.53 9.95 -2.33
CA LYS A 40 -13.35 8.56 -2.81
C LYS A 40 -11.95 8.34 -3.41
N SER A 41 -10.95 8.94 -2.77
CA SER A 41 -9.56 8.91 -3.22
C SER A 41 -8.64 8.79 -2.02
N ALA A 42 -7.49 8.12 -2.19
CA ALA A 42 -6.48 8.02 -1.14
C ALA A 42 -5.73 9.35 -1.03
N VAL A 43 -6.23 10.22 -0.17
CA VAL A 43 -5.64 11.54 0.11
C VAL A 43 -5.55 11.78 1.61
N GLY A 44 -4.55 12.52 2.03
CA GLY A 44 -4.38 12.98 3.40
C GLY A 44 -5.25 14.19 3.72
N ARG A 45 -5.01 14.76 4.90
CA ARG A 45 -5.81 15.88 5.43
C ARG A 45 -5.86 17.09 4.51
N ASP A 46 -4.72 17.45 3.93
CA ASP A 46 -4.59 18.63 3.07
C ASP A 46 -4.84 18.31 1.59
N GLY A 47 -5.25 17.07 1.29
CA GLY A 47 -5.56 16.62 -0.06
C GLY A 47 -4.35 16.10 -0.83
N GLU A 48 -3.19 15.98 -0.19
CA GLU A 48 -2.00 15.38 -0.77
C GLU A 48 -2.20 13.89 -1.05
N PRO A 49 -1.63 13.37 -2.14
CA PRO A 49 -1.70 11.95 -2.47
C PRO A 49 -1.03 11.08 -1.40
N ILE A 50 -1.71 10.03 -0.96
CA ILE A 50 -1.19 8.99 -0.08
C ILE A 50 -1.51 7.60 -0.65
N PRO A 51 -0.79 6.53 -0.23
CA PRO A 51 -1.12 5.16 -0.64
C PRO A 51 -2.48 4.69 -0.07
N TRP A 52 -3.16 3.82 -0.78
CA TRP A 52 -4.43 3.25 -0.30
C TRP A 52 -4.22 1.98 0.54
N VAL A 53 -3.32 2.05 1.48
CA VAL A 53 -2.91 1.01 2.42
C VAL A 53 -3.33 1.38 3.84
N THR A 54 -2.99 0.58 4.87
CA THR A 54 -3.32 0.94 6.26
C THR A 54 -2.57 2.21 6.69
N TYR A 55 -3.23 3.10 7.47
CA TYR A 55 -2.58 4.32 7.98
C TYR A 55 -1.35 4.01 8.84
N SER A 56 -1.39 2.94 9.62
CA SER A 56 -0.23 2.51 10.42
C SER A 56 0.99 2.15 9.57
N PHE A 57 0.78 1.60 8.36
CA PHE A 57 1.86 1.40 7.40
C PHE A 57 2.31 2.72 6.76
N ILE A 58 1.38 3.64 6.45
CA ILE A 58 1.75 4.98 5.92
C ILE A 58 2.68 5.70 6.90
N ASP A 59 2.32 5.74 8.18
CA ASP A 59 3.14 6.35 9.23
C ASP A 59 4.52 5.68 9.31
N PHE A 60 4.56 4.35 9.29
CA PHE A 60 5.80 3.59 9.32
C PHE A 60 6.71 3.88 8.14
N ILE A 61 6.19 3.86 6.90
CA ILE A 61 7.00 3.99 5.69
C ILE A 61 7.42 5.43 5.43
N SER A 62 6.65 6.43 5.90
CA SER A 62 6.93 7.83 5.68
C SER A 62 8.31 8.27 6.15
N ASP A 63 8.76 7.71 7.27
CA ASP A 63 10.02 8.06 7.94
C ASP A 63 11.21 7.17 7.49
N ARG A 64 10.93 6.11 6.72
CA ARG A 64 11.95 5.09 6.36
C ARG A 64 12.30 5.05 4.90
N ILE A 65 11.41 5.51 4.03
CA ILE A 65 11.75 5.63 2.61
C ILE A 65 12.76 6.77 2.41
N GLN A 66 13.86 6.50 1.70
CA GLN A 66 14.97 7.42 1.53
C GLN A 66 15.11 7.85 0.07
N LYS A 67 15.79 8.98 -0.16
CA LYS A 67 16.01 9.58 -1.47
C LYS A 67 16.92 8.76 -2.40
N ASP A 68 17.57 7.75 -1.90
CA ASP A 68 18.40 6.80 -2.66
C ASP A 68 17.67 5.48 -2.97
N HIS A 69 16.46 5.27 -2.43
CA HIS A 69 15.70 4.06 -2.68
C HIS A 69 15.07 4.03 -4.09
N ALA A 70 15.20 2.89 -4.77
CA ALA A 70 14.45 2.55 -5.97
C ALA A 70 13.19 1.77 -5.58
N VAL A 71 12.03 2.24 -6.01
CA VAL A 71 10.72 1.64 -5.71
C VAL A 71 10.10 1.06 -6.98
N PHE A 72 9.59 -0.17 -6.89
CA PHE A 72 8.68 -0.75 -7.89
C PHE A 72 7.28 -0.91 -7.30
N GLU A 73 6.25 -0.62 -8.07
CA GLU A 73 4.87 -0.73 -7.64
C GLU A 73 4.03 -1.51 -8.66
N PHE A 74 3.36 -2.56 -8.22
CA PHE A 74 2.29 -3.21 -8.98
C PHE A 74 0.98 -2.48 -8.69
N GLY A 75 0.37 -1.91 -9.72
CA GLY A 75 -0.67 -0.90 -9.65
C GLY A 75 -0.09 0.50 -9.74
N SER A 76 -0.94 1.49 -9.92
CA SER A 76 -0.52 2.89 -9.98
C SER A 76 -1.60 3.82 -9.44
N GLY A 77 -1.21 5.01 -8.99
CA GLY A 77 -2.17 5.99 -8.50
C GLY A 77 -1.54 7.06 -7.62
N ASN A 78 -2.29 7.47 -6.60
CA ASN A 78 -1.81 8.40 -5.59
C ASN A 78 -0.59 7.87 -4.83
N SER A 79 -0.48 6.56 -4.68
CA SER A 79 0.68 5.88 -4.11
C SER A 79 1.96 6.15 -4.91
N THR A 80 1.90 6.07 -6.24
CA THR A 80 3.03 6.38 -7.13
C THR A 80 3.55 7.80 -6.89
N LEU A 81 2.64 8.78 -6.78
CA LEU A 81 2.99 10.17 -6.50
C LEU A 81 3.59 10.35 -5.08
N TYR A 82 3.05 9.62 -4.11
CA TYR A 82 3.55 9.63 -2.74
C TYR A 82 4.99 9.09 -2.65
N TYR A 83 5.26 7.95 -3.29
CA TYR A 83 6.60 7.34 -3.31
C TYR A 83 7.58 8.20 -4.12
N ALA A 84 7.16 8.77 -5.25
CA ALA A 84 8.01 9.63 -6.07
C ALA A 84 8.51 10.88 -5.33
N LYS A 85 7.71 11.44 -4.43
CA LYS A 85 8.15 12.56 -3.57
C LYS A 85 9.28 12.18 -2.60
N ARG A 86 9.46 10.88 -2.29
CA ARG A 86 10.34 10.38 -1.23
C ARG A 86 11.52 9.57 -1.73
N ALA A 87 11.36 8.84 -2.82
CA ALA A 87 12.33 7.92 -3.39
C ALA A 87 13.22 8.57 -4.47
N LEU A 88 14.27 7.87 -4.87
CA LEU A 88 15.12 8.21 -6.02
C LEU A 88 14.34 8.06 -7.33
N LYS A 89 13.77 6.88 -7.52
CA LYS A 89 13.00 6.51 -8.71
C LYS A 89 11.82 5.63 -8.31
N VAL A 90 10.69 5.80 -8.97
CA VAL A 90 9.53 4.91 -8.87
C VAL A 90 9.22 4.36 -10.26
N VAL A 91 9.07 3.04 -10.35
CA VAL A 91 8.53 2.38 -11.55
C VAL A 91 7.23 1.72 -11.15
N SER A 92 6.15 2.00 -11.85
CA SER A 92 4.85 1.36 -11.62
C SER A 92 4.33 0.67 -12.87
N VAL A 93 3.69 -0.49 -12.69
CA VAL A 93 3.01 -1.22 -13.77
C VAL A 93 1.51 -1.20 -13.55
N GLU A 94 0.76 -0.78 -14.57
CA GLU A 94 -0.69 -0.67 -14.54
C GLU A 94 -1.31 -1.59 -15.60
N HIS A 95 -2.41 -2.25 -15.27
CA HIS A 95 -3.09 -3.18 -16.15
C HIS A 95 -4.38 -2.62 -16.78
N ASP A 96 -4.95 -1.59 -16.17
CA ASP A 96 -6.15 -0.90 -16.64
C ASP A 96 -5.74 0.26 -17.53
N GLU A 97 -6.11 0.19 -18.81
CA GLU A 97 -5.70 1.15 -19.82
C GLU A 97 -6.29 2.54 -19.58
N GLU A 98 -7.54 2.61 -19.16
CA GLU A 98 -8.22 3.89 -18.90
C GLU A 98 -7.60 4.58 -17.66
N TRP A 99 -7.33 3.78 -16.61
CA TRP A 99 -6.67 4.28 -15.42
C TRP A 99 -5.23 4.71 -15.70
N PHE A 100 -4.48 3.92 -16.47
CA PHE A 100 -3.13 4.27 -16.91
C PHE A 100 -3.09 5.61 -17.67
N ALA A 101 -3.99 5.81 -18.65
CA ALA A 101 -4.08 7.05 -19.40
C ALA A 101 -4.36 8.26 -18.49
N LYS A 102 -5.26 8.09 -17.51
CA LYS A 102 -5.61 9.12 -16.54
C LYS A 102 -4.43 9.51 -15.63
N ILE A 103 -3.73 8.54 -15.06
CA ILE A 103 -2.66 8.81 -14.08
C ILE A 103 -1.36 9.23 -14.74
N SER A 104 -1.07 8.76 -15.95
CA SER A 104 0.14 9.10 -16.70
C SER A 104 0.32 10.61 -16.92
N SER A 105 -0.78 11.38 -16.99
CA SER A 105 -0.74 12.84 -17.12
C SER A 105 -0.21 13.55 -15.87
N SER A 106 -0.25 12.89 -14.71
CA SER A 106 0.13 13.46 -13.40
C SER A 106 1.47 12.92 -12.87
N LYS A 107 2.24 12.18 -13.68
CA LYS A 107 3.50 11.56 -13.25
C LYS A 107 4.55 12.59 -12.83
N SER A 108 5.37 12.22 -11.85
CA SER A 108 6.54 12.99 -11.42
C SER A 108 7.72 12.74 -12.37
N ALA A 109 8.70 13.65 -12.40
CA ALA A 109 9.89 13.53 -13.24
C ALA A 109 10.72 12.26 -12.97
N ASN A 110 10.70 11.75 -11.73
CA ASN A 110 11.39 10.54 -11.30
C ASN A 110 10.46 9.31 -11.24
N SER A 111 9.26 9.37 -11.84
CA SER A 111 8.36 8.23 -11.95
C SER A 111 8.21 7.78 -13.40
N GLU A 112 8.29 6.46 -13.59
CA GLU A 112 8.06 5.77 -14.85
C GLU A 112 6.81 4.90 -14.70
N MET A 113 5.87 5.01 -15.63
CA MET A 113 4.65 4.21 -15.63
C MET A 113 4.60 3.35 -16.88
N ILE A 114 4.32 2.06 -16.70
CA ILE A 114 4.31 1.06 -17.76
C ILE A 114 2.91 0.47 -17.84
N PHE A 115 2.29 0.51 -19.02
CA PHE A 115 1.08 -0.24 -19.28
C PHE A 115 1.43 -1.70 -19.57
N CYS A 116 0.76 -2.62 -18.90
CA CYS A 116 0.89 -4.06 -19.17
C CYS A 116 -0.45 -4.75 -18.90
N ALA A 117 -1.12 -5.21 -19.97
CA ALA A 117 -2.37 -5.94 -19.86
C ALA A 117 -2.24 -7.15 -18.93
N LEU A 118 -3.26 -7.39 -18.12
CA LEU A 118 -3.26 -8.44 -17.10
C LEU A 118 -3.42 -9.83 -17.73
N GLU A 119 -2.41 -10.66 -17.49
CA GLU A 119 -2.43 -12.10 -17.73
C GLU A 119 -1.93 -12.78 -16.46
N LYS A 120 -2.65 -13.76 -15.95
CA LYS A 120 -2.28 -14.45 -14.71
C LYS A 120 -0.94 -15.18 -14.87
N GLY A 121 0.04 -14.85 -14.00
CA GLY A 121 1.42 -15.37 -14.09
C GLY A 121 2.19 -14.92 -15.34
N GLY A 122 1.63 -13.94 -16.08
CA GLY A 122 2.19 -13.42 -17.33
C GLY A 122 3.18 -12.28 -17.14
N LYS A 123 3.27 -11.42 -18.16
CA LYS A 123 4.25 -10.31 -18.20
C LYS A 123 4.08 -9.32 -17.06
N TYR A 124 2.81 -9.07 -16.62
CA TYR A 124 2.52 -8.13 -15.54
C TYR A 124 3.26 -8.50 -14.26
N SER A 125 3.13 -9.74 -13.76
CA SER A 125 3.79 -10.18 -12.52
C SER A 125 5.31 -10.29 -12.65
N LYS A 126 5.82 -10.50 -13.86
CA LYS A 126 7.28 -10.63 -14.16
C LYS A 126 7.95 -9.30 -14.48
N MET A 127 7.19 -8.21 -14.52
CA MET A 127 7.71 -6.91 -14.96
C MET A 127 8.99 -6.47 -14.24
N PRO A 128 9.06 -6.45 -12.90
CA PRO A 128 10.27 -6.00 -12.23
C PRO A 128 11.48 -6.89 -12.50
N ALA A 129 11.26 -8.21 -12.68
CA ALA A 129 12.33 -9.16 -13.00
C ALA A 129 12.89 -9.01 -14.43
N SER A 130 12.11 -8.44 -15.34
CA SER A 130 12.52 -8.18 -16.73
C SER A 130 13.34 -6.90 -16.89
N MET A 131 13.47 -6.11 -15.83
CA MET A 131 14.22 -4.85 -15.85
C MET A 131 15.65 -5.08 -15.38
N ASP A 132 16.61 -4.39 -16.00
CA ASP A 132 18.02 -4.42 -15.58
C ASP A 132 18.28 -3.47 -14.40
N VAL A 133 17.39 -3.55 -13.38
CA VAL A 133 17.41 -2.73 -12.17
C VAL A 133 16.99 -3.58 -10.98
N LYS A 134 17.62 -3.37 -9.83
CA LYS A 134 17.17 -3.93 -8.54
C LYS A 134 16.43 -2.87 -7.74
N PHE A 135 15.37 -3.28 -7.07
CA PHE A 135 14.52 -2.40 -6.29
C PHE A 135 14.71 -2.61 -4.80
N ASP A 136 14.75 -1.53 -4.04
CA ASP A 136 14.87 -1.56 -2.58
C ASP A 136 13.50 -1.81 -1.93
N ILE A 137 12.43 -1.35 -2.57
CA ILE A 137 11.07 -1.55 -2.09
C ILE A 137 10.20 -1.98 -3.27
N ILE A 138 9.56 -3.16 -3.16
CA ILE A 138 8.56 -3.62 -4.12
C ILE A 138 7.20 -3.61 -3.45
N ILE A 139 6.26 -2.82 -3.97
CA ILE A 139 4.88 -2.69 -3.47
C ILE A 139 3.95 -3.56 -4.31
N VAL A 140 3.24 -4.47 -3.68
CA VAL A 140 2.26 -5.36 -4.33
C VAL A 140 0.86 -4.94 -3.90
N ASP A 141 0.27 -4.01 -4.66
CA ASP A 141 -1.08 -3.46 -4.43
C ASP A 141 -1.96 -3.47 -5.69
N GLY A 142 -1.53 -4.12 -6.75
CA GLY A 142 -2.27 -4.26 -7.99
C GLY A 142 -3.12 -5.53 -8.07
N ARG A 143 -3.05 -6.20 -9.21
CA ARG A 143 -3.71 -7.50 -9.47
C ARG A 143 -2.68 -8.63 -9.46
N ASP A 144 -3.19 -9.88 -9.49
CA ASP A 144 -2.34 -11.09 -9.54
C ASP A 144 -1.26 -11.14 -8.43
N ARG A 145 -1.61 -10.64 -7.24
CA ARG A 145 -0.66 -10.34 -6.14
C ARG A 145 0.18 -11.54 -5.72
N VAL A 146 -0.36 -12.76 -5.78
CA VAL A 146 0.41 -13.97 -5.44
C VAL A 146 1.58 -14.12 -6.42
N ASN A 147 1.32 -14.13 -7.73
CA ASN A 147 2.39 -14.23 -8.72
C ASN A 147 3.35 -13.02 -8.65
N CYS A 148 2.83 -11.81 -8.42
CA CYS A 148 3.68 -10.63 -8.21
C CYS A 148 4.65 -10.82 -7.03
N CYS A 149 4.20 -11.38 -5.91
CA CYS A 149 5.06 -11.70 -4.77
C CYS A 149 6.11 -12.76 -5.10
N LEU A 150 5.72 -13.84 -5.79
CA LEU A 150 6.65 -14.93 -6.16
C LEU A 150 7.77 -14.42 -7.09
N GLU A 151 7.45 -13.56 -8.03
CA GLU A 151 8.40 -13.00 -9.00
C GLU A 151 9.26 -11.85 -8.44
N SER A 152 8.83 -11.22 -7.34
CA SER A 152 9.50 -10.06 -6.74
C SER A 152 10.92 -10.34 -6.28
N LEU A 153 11.22 -11.54 -5.77
CA LEU A 153 12.54 -11.84 -5.17
C LEU A 153 13.69 -11.67 -6.15
N SER A 154 13.48 -12.02 -7.41
CA SER A 154 14.52 -11.91 -8.44
C SER A 154 14.87 -10.45 -8.80
N ALA A 155 13.97 -9.51 -8.49
CA ALA A 155 14.13 -8.08 -8.75
C ALA A 155 14.55 -7.28 -7.50
N LEU A 156 14.57 -7.91 -6.32
CA LEU A 156 14.97 -7.23 -5.09
C LEU A 156 16.46 -6.94 -5.02
N SER A 157 16.82 -5.78 -4.44
CA SER A 157 18.19 -5.51 -4.01
C SER A 157 18.56 -6.39 -2.81
N ASN A 158 19.85 -6.47 -2.48
CA ASN A 158 20.31 -7.28 -1.34
C ASN A 158 19.70 -6.86 0.01
N LYS A 159 19.27 -5.61 0.13
CA LYS A 159 18.60 -5.05 1.31
C LYS A 159 17.12 -4.78 1.07
N GLY A 160 16.57 -5.27 -0.05
CA GLY A 160 15.22 -4.96 -0.46
C GLY A 160 14.15 -5.61 0.41
N VAL A 161 12.97 -4.98 0.41
CA VAL A 161 11.76 -5.44 1.09
C VAL A 161 10.60 -5.53 0.12
N VAL A 162 9.64 -6.42 0.43
CA VAL A 162 8.39 -6.51 -0.32
C VAL A 162 7.23 -6.10 0.59
N VAL A 163 6.34 -5.29 0.08
CA VAL A 163 5.10 -4.86 0.76
C VAL A 163 3.92 -5.50 0.06
N LEU A 164 3.08 -6.21 0.80
CA LEU A 164 1.83 -6.78 0.31
C LEU A 164 0.66 -6.12 1.01
N ASP A 165 -0.18 -5.43 0.24
CA ASP A 165 -1.42 -4.87 0.77
C ASP A 165 -2.56 -5.87 0.76
N ASP A 166 -3.57 -5.68 1.64
CA ASP A 166 -4.67 -6.62 1.94
C ASP A 166 -4.16 -8.01 2.40
N SER A 167 -3.03 -8.08 3.07
CA SER A 167 -2.35 -9.32 3.45
C SER A 167 -3.18 -10.21 4.41
N GLU A 168 -4.26 -9.72 5.00
CA GLU A 168 -5.21 -10.50 5.82
C GLU A 168 -6.09 -11.45 5.00
N ARG A 169 -6.10 -11.33 3.67
CA ARG A 169 -6.96 -12.16 2.81
C ARG A 169 -6.38 -13.56 2.65
N GLU A 170 -7.16 -14.57 2.96
CA GLU A 170 -6.75 -15.98 2.93
C GLU A 170 -6.13 -16.41 1.60
N HIS A 171 -6.61 -15.89 0.47
CA HIS A 171 -6.09 -16.23 -0.85
C HIS A 171 -4.68 -15.70 -1.14
N TYR A 172 -4.09 -14.90 -0.22
CA TYR A 172 -2.68 -14.50 -0.28
C TYR A 172 -1.78 -15.32 0.66
N ALA A 173 -2.31 -16.34 1.35
CA ALA A 173 -1.54 -17.19 2.27
C ALA A 173 -0.33 -17.86 1.58
N GLU A 174 -0.47 -18.24 0.30
CA GLU A 174 0.62 -18.80 -0.51
C GLU A 174 1.80 -17.83 -0.62
N ALA A 175 1.55 -16.57 -0.91
CA ALA A 175 2.59 -15.54 -1.00
C ALA A 175 3.27 -15.31 0.35
N ILE A 176 2.53 -15.27 1.45
CA ILE A 176 3.08 -15.12 2.80
C ILE A 176 3.98 -16.31 3.15
N GLN A 177 3.51 -17.53 2.88
CA GLN A 177 4.31 -18.74 3.13
C GLN A 177 5.55 -18.80 2.26
N PHE A 178 5.48 -18.35 1.00
CA PHE A 178 6.63 -18.25 0.10
C PHE A 178 7.73 -17.36 0.70
N PHE A 179 7.41 -16.16 1.18
CA PHE A 179 8.40 -15.29 1.81
C PHE A 179 9.02 -15.93 3.06
N LYS A 180 8.20 -16.53 3.93
CA LYS A 180 8.69 -17.23 5.14
C LYS A 180 9.63 -18.38 4.79
N SER A 181 9.30 -19.18 3.76
CA SER A 181 10.14 -20.28 3.30
C SER A 181 11.46 -19.81 2.66
N ASN A 182 11.53 -18.55 2.19
CA ASN A 182 12.75 -17.92 1.66
C ASN A 182 13.50 -17.08 2.72
N GLY A 183 13.19 -17.28 4.01
CA GLY A 183 13.89 -16.67 5.13
C GLY A 183 13.55 -15.21 5.38
N PHE A 184 12.40 -14.72 4.86
CA PHE A 184 11.88 -13.40 5.20
C PHE A 184 11.09 -13.44 6.50
N LYS A 185 11.25 -12.40 7.30
CA LYS A 185 10.38 -12.07 8.43
C LYS A 185 9.19 -11.25 7.92
N GLU A 186 8.12 -11.24 8.69
CA GLU A 186 6.90 -10.47 8.38
C GLU A 186 6.63 -9.46 9.48
N LEU A 187 6.40 -8.21 9.11
CA LEU A 187 5.85 -7.16 9.97
C LEU A 187 4.51 -6.71 9.40
N SER A 188 3.42 -7.01 10.11
CA SER A 188 2.06 -6.74 9.65
C SER A 188 1.46 -5.52 10.36
N PHE A 189 0.89 -4.61 9.58
CA PHE A 189 0.22 -3.37 10.00
C PHE A 189 -1.28 -3.52 9.81
N SER A 190 -2.00 -3.82 10.89
CA SER A 190 -3.48 -3.91 10.84
C SER A 190 -4.12 -2.61 11.23
N GLY A 191 -5.20 -2.23 10.52
CA GLY A 191 -5.94 -1.01 10.80
C GLY A 191 -6.97 -0.69 9.74
N ILE A 192 -7.34 0.57 9.66
CA ILE A 192 -8.16 1.14 8.59
C ILE A 192 -7.27 1.81 7.56
N SER A 193 -7.80 2.00 6.36
CA SER A 193 -7.15 2.72 5.27
C SER A 193 -7.95 3.95 4.83
N PRO A 194 -7.43 4.83 3.96
CA PRO A 194 -8.09 6.05 3.54
C PRO A 194 -9.54 5.82 3.08
N GLY A 195 -10.50 6.48 3.77
CA GLY A 195 -11.92 6.40 3.46
C GLY A 195 -12.60 5.05 3.71
N LEU A 196 -11.91 4.05 4.25
CA LEU A 196 -12.45 2.72 4.57
C LEU A 196 -12.54 2.53 6.09
N PHE A 197 -13.60 1.88 6.56
CA PHE A 197 -13.88 1.70 7.99
C PHE A 197 -13.79 0.24 8.47
N TYR A 198 -13.44 -0.68 7.59
CA TYR A 198 -13.19 -2.07 7.94
C TYR A 198 -11.70 -2.33 8.12
N ARG A 199 -11.40 -3.38 8.87
CA ARG A 199 -10.03 -3.79 9.15
C ARG A 199 -9.42 -4.41 7.91
N LYS A 200 -8.21 -3.98 7.58
CA LYS A 200 -7.31 -4.63 6.61
C LYS A 200 -5.89 -4.68 7.17
N SER A 201 -4.98 -5.31 6.47
CA SER A 201 -3.57 -5.39 6.85
C SER A 201 -2.67 -5.12 5.65
N THR A 202 -1.56 -4.44 5.92
CA THR A 202 -0.45 -4.27 4.98
C THR A 202 0.78 -4.89 5.62
N SER A 203 1.40 -5.88 4.98
CA SER A 203 2.56 -6.61 5.52
C SER A 203 3.83 -6.25 4.78
N VAL A 204 4.93 -6.08 5.52
CA VAL A 204 6.29 -5.92 5.00
C VAL A 204 7.05 -7.23 5.21
N PHE A 205 7.62 -7.77 4.13
CA PHE A 205 8.51 -8.93 4.17
C PHE A 205 9.95 -8.45 4.01
N TYR A 206 10.82 -8.83 4.96
CA TYR A 206 12.17 -8.31 5.08
C TYR A 206 13.15 -9.35 5.63
N LYS A 207 14.44 -9.15 5.38
CA LYS A 207 15.55 -9.87 6.02
C LYS A 207 16.30 -8.96 6.97
N ASP A 208 17.12 -9.52 7.82
CA ASP A 208 18.05 -8.73 8.65
C ASP A 208 18.93 -7.86 7.74
N SER A 209 19.29 -6.67 8.18
CA SER A 209 20.03 -5.66 7.39
C SER A 209 19.28 -5.20 6.11
N ASN A 210 18.01 -4.83 6.26
CA ASN A 210 17.19 -4.31 5.15
C ASN A 210 17.25 -2.79 5.02
N CYS A 211 16.73 -2.26 3.90
CA CYS A 211 16.75 -0.83 3.58
C CYS A 211 15.85 0.03 4.49
N LEU A 212 14.91 -0.56 5.22
CA LEU A 212 14.02 0.16 6.16
C LEU A 212 14.54 0.21 7.59
N GLY A 213 15.66 -0.49 7.90
CA GLY A 213 16.27 -0.47 9.22
C GLY A 213 15.45 -1.18 10.32
N ILE A 214 14.80 -2.31 10.00
CA ILE A 214 13.98 -3.11 10.92
C ILE A 214 14.47 -4.54 11.04
#